data_a1af5b27d4c35f502124b364967844c3
#
_entry.id   a1af5b27d4c35f502124b364967844c3
#
_cell.length_a   1.000
_cell.length_b   1.000
_cell.length_c   1.000
_cell.angle_alpha   90.00
_cell.angle_beta   90.00
_cell.angle_gamma   90.00
#
_symmetry.space_group_name_H-M   'P 1'
#
loop_
_entity.id
_entity.type
_entity.pdbx_description
1 polymer ?
#
loop_
_entity_poly.entity_id
_entity_poly.type
_entity_poly.pdbx_seq_one_letter_code
_entity_poly.pdbx_strand_id
1 'polypeptide(L)'
;NGSKCWISYADIADYVLVLARQKGTTRHEGMSWVIVETGTPGFSLGREQKMIHGHSTFELFLEDCHVPDEQLLGEPGKGWGAGTSFLYSSRLQISARALGIADRCLELAIDYAKQRQTFGKPLASRQAIQWMIAESSIDLHAARLMVYEAASRAQNGEHVIQQTAMAKTFATEMVGRVVDRAVQIHGAAGLSDETILERCYRDVRPMRIYEGSAEAMRSVIANDLLR
;
A
#
# COMPACT_ATOMS: atom_id res chain seq x y z
N ASN A 1 12.36 23.90 -8.38
CA ASN A 1 13.03 23.05 -9.38
C ASN A 1 13.18 21.62 -8.86
N GLY A 2 12.88 20.62 -9.68
CA GLY A 2 13.06 19.21 -9.36
C GLY A 2 12.15 18.30 -10.17
N SER A 3 12.19 17.00 -9.83
CA SER A 3 11.32 16.01 -10.46
C SER A 3 10.74 15.05 -9.42
N LYS A 4 9.60 14.47 -9.75
CA LYS A 4 8.96 13.38 -9.01
C LYS A 4 8.68 12.24 -9.97
N CYS A 5 8.64 11.03 -9.45
CA CYS A 5 8.38 9.83 -10.25
C CYS A 5 7.38 8.94 -9.52
N TRP A 6 6.70 8.09 -10.29
CA TRP A 6 5.69 7.15 -9.78
C TRP A 6 4.49 7.83 -9.12
N ILE A 7 4.04 8.96 -9.68
CA ILE A 7 2.91 9.72 -9.14
C ILE A 7 1.61 9.23 -9.78
N SER A 8 0.75 8.64 -8.97
CA SER A 8 -0.57 8.15 -9.41
C SER A 8 -1.52 9.32 -9.65
N TYR A 9 -2.41 9.18 -10.65
CA TYR A 9 -3.47 10.14 -10.98
C TYR A 9 -3.00 11.54 -11.36
N ALA A 10 -1.73 11.73 -11.68
CA ALA A 10 -1.21 13.05 -12.02
C ALA A 10 -1.78 13.61 -13.36
N ASP A 11 -2.29 12.74 -14.21
CA ASP A 11 -2.95 13.08 -15.48
C ASP A 11 -4.35 13.67 -15.32
N ILE A 12 -5.00 13.45 -14.19
CA ILE A 12 -6.36 13.91 -13.90
C ILE A 12 -6.44 14.83 -12.68
N ALA A 13 -5.33 15.06 -12.01
CA ALA A 13 -5.27 15.91 -10.82
C ALA A 13 -5.31 17.39 -11.18
N ASP A 14 -6.06 18.19 -10.44
CA ASP A 14 -6.04 19.66 -10.55
C ASP A 14 -4.82 20.25 -9.82
N TYR A 15 -4.34 19.56 -8.78
CA TYR A 15 -3.15 19.96 -8.01
C TYR A 15 -2.41 18.75 -7.46
N VAL A 16 -1.13 18.94 -7.16
CA VAL A 16 -0.30 17.94 -6.50
C VAL A 16 0.32 18.49 -5.22
N LEU A 17 0.41 17.65 -4.19
CA LEU A 17 1.14 17.97 -2.97
C LEU A 17 2.62 17.59 -3.16
N VAL A 18 3.48 18.59 -3.16
CA VAL A 18 4.92 18.41 -3.37
C VAL A 18 5.67 18.61 -2.06
N LEU A 19 6.36 17.57 -1.59
CA LEU A 19 7.33 17.74 -0.53
C LEU A 19 8.64 18.26 -1.13
N ALA A 20 8.95 19.50 -0.84
CA ALA A 20 10.15 20.20 -1.30
C ALA A 20 11.11 20.45 -0.15
N ARG A 21 12.39 20.64 -0.47
CA ARG A 21 13.43 20.95 0.52
C ARG A 21 14.06 22.29 0.21
N GLN A 22 14.25 23.09 1.23
CA GLN A 22 14.96 24.36 1.14
C GLN A 22 16.43 24.10 0.74
N LYS A 23 16.94 24.91 -0.18
CA LYS A 23 18.33 24.84 -0.64
C LYS A 23 19.28 25.03 0.54
N GLY A 24 20.31 24.19 0.61
CA GLY A 24 21.33 24.25 1.66
C GLY A 24 21.00 23.46 2.94
N THR A 25 19.80 22.87 3.04
CA THR A 25 19.44 21.99 4.17
C THR A 25 19.67 20.51 3.85
N THR A 26 19.79 19.69 4.88
CA THR A 26 20.08 18.25 4.75
C THR A 26 19.08 17.38 5.51
N ARG A 27 19.00 16.10 5.16
CA ARG A 27 18.11 15.11 5.80
C ARG A 27 16.65 15.58 5.83
N HIS A 28 16.10 15.84 7.04
CA HIS A 28 14.70 16.23 7.26
C HIS A 28 14.51 17.73 7.49
N GLU A 29 15.61 18.47 7.53
CA GLU A 29 15.59 19.92 7.72
C GLU A 29 15.07 20.64 6.47
N GLY A 30 14.36 21.74 6.68
CA GLY A 30 13.89 22.61 5.61
C GLY A 30 12.89 21.97 4.65
N MET A 31 12.28 20.85 5.04
CA MET A 31 11.24 20.22 4.22
C MET A 31 9.89 20.90 4.44
N SER A 32 9.20 21.21 3.35
CA SER A 32 7.88 21.86 3.35
C SER A 32 6.96 21.17 2.36
N TRP A 33 5.68 21.13 2.66
CA TRP A 33 4.65 20.72 1.72
C TRP A 33 4.12 21.93 0.98
N VAL A 34 4.02 21.82 -0.34
CA VAL A 34 3.54 22.87 -1.22
C VAL A 34 2.43 22.30 -2.10
N ILE A 35 1.32 23.03 -2.20
CA ILE A 35 0.23 22.72 -3.13
C ILE A 35 0.62 23.33 -4.49
N VAL A 36 0.80 22.51 -5.50
CA VAL A 36 1.13 22.96 -6.86
C VAL A 36 -0.04 22.64 -7.77
N GLU A 37 -0.66 23.65 -8.33
CA GLU A 37 -1.69 23.49 -9.36
C GLU A 37 -1.05 22.98 -10.66
N THR A 38 -1.70 22.07 -11.35
CA THR A 38 -1.14 21.46 -12.57
C THR A 38 -1.00 22.43 -13.74
N GLY A 39 -1.70 23.57 -13.68
CA GLY A 39 -1.56 24.68 -14.62
C GLY A 39 -0.44 25.68 -14.28
N THR A 40 0.30 25.49 -13.18
CA THR A 40 1.36 26.44 -12.78
C THR A 40 2.49 26.47 -13.82
N PRO A 41 2.94 27.66 -14.28
CA PRO A 41 4.09 27.75 -15.17
C PRO A 41 5.31 27.03 -14.60
N GLY A 42 5.98 26.24 -15.43
CA GLY A 42 7.12 25.42 -15.00
C GLY A 42 6.73 24.03 -14.44
N PHE A 43 5.44 23.75 -14.25
CA PHE A 43 4.98 22.37 -14.00
C PHE A 43 4.73 21.65 -15.32
N SER A 44 5.21 20.43 -15.46
CA SER A 44 4.89 19.57 -16.60
C SER A 44 4.77 18.10 -16.21
N LEU A 45 3.85 17.42 -16.89
CA LEU A 45 3.65 15.99 -16.80
C LEU A 45 4.63 15.28 -17.75
N GLY A 46 5.39 14.34 -17.21
CA GLY A 46 6.34 13.57 -17.98
C GLY A 46 5.75 12.22 -18.47
N ARG A 47 6.62 11.22 -18.58
CA ARG A 47 6.26 9.92 -19.13
C ARG A 47 5.28 9.16 -18.26
N GLU A 48 4.28 8.55 -18.90
CA GLU A 48 3.41 7.55 -18.30
C GLU A 48 4.17 6.23 -18.06
N GLN A 49 4.03 5.67 -16.87
CA GLN A 49 4.50 4.32 -16.54
C GLN A 49 3.28 3.43 -16.24
N LYS A 50 3.06 2.45 -17.09
CA LYS A 50 2.00 1.44 -16.89
C LYS A 50 2.39 0.46 -15.80
N MET A 51 1.52 0.27 -14.83
CA MET A 51 1.77 -0.56 -13.66
C MET A 51 1.04 -1.91 -13.74
N ILE A 52 1.55 -2.92 -13.04
CA ILE A 52 0.99 -4.29 -13.01
C ILE A 52 -0.49 -4.35 -12.64
N HIS A 53 -0.95 -3.43 -11.80
CA HIS A 53 -2.36 -3.35 -11.35
C HIS A 53 -3.29 -2.57 -12.29
N GLY A 54 -2.81 -2.24 -13.49
CA GLY A 54 -3.61 -1.56 -14.52
C GLY A 54 -3.74 -0.05 -14.38
N HIS A 55 -3.32 0.56 -13.26
CA HIS A 55 -3.22 2.00 -13.13
C HIS A 55 -1.89 2.51 -13.69
N SER A 56 -1.89 3.75 -14.15
CA SER A 56 -0.67 4.43 -14.57
C SER A 56 -0.12 5.32 -13.47
N THR A 57 1.19 5.51 -13.49
CA THR A 57 1.89 6.54 -12.74
C THR A 57 2.66 7.42 -13.70
N PHE A 58 3.06 8.61 -13.25
CA PHE A 58 3.68 9.61 -14.13
C PHE A 58 4.96 10.17 -13.49
N GLU A 59 5.83 10.66 -14.35
CA GLU A 59 6.89 11.58 -13.97
C GLU A 59 6.34 13.00 -13.92
N LEU A 60 6.81 13.80 -12.98
CA LEU A 60 6.52 15.23 -12.87
C LEU A 60 7.81 16.01 -12.93
N PHE A 61 7.82 17.12 -13.65
CA PHE A 61 8.92 18.07 -13.69
C PHE A 61 8.47 19.42 -13.19
N LEU A 62 9.34 20.08 -12.45
CA LEU A 62 9.17 21.41 -11.89
C LEU A 62 10.42 22.21 -12.29
N GLU A 63 10.28 23.06 -13.30
CA GLU A 63 11.37 23.85 -13.89
C GLU A 63 11.05 25.34 -13.72
N ASP A 64 11.75 25.99 -12.79
CA ASP A 64 11.47 27.36 -12.37
C ASP A 64 9.99 27.59 -12.03
N CYS A 65 9.41 26.59 -11.38
CA CYS A 65 8.01 26.59 -10.97
C CYS A 65 7.87 27.43 -9.70
N HIS A 66 7.25 28.60 -9.84
CA HIS A 66 6.99 29.53 -8.74
C HIS A 66 5.57 29.35 -8.22
N VAL A 67 5.47 29.13 -6.92
CA VAL A 67 4.20 28.89 -6.21
C VAL A 67 4.03 29.98 -5.17
N PRO A 68 2.83 30.62 -5.05
CA PRO A 68 2.55 31.62 -4.03
C PRO A 68 2.71 31.07 -2.60
N ASP A 69 3.09 31.94 -1.66
CA ASP A 69 3.30 31.54 -0.25
C ASP A 69 2.03 30.98 0.41
N GLU A 70 0.85 31.40 -0.05
CA GLU A 70 -0.46 30.92 0.42
C GLU A 70 -0.70 29.44 0.11
N GLN A 71 0.04 28.87 -0.83
CA GLN A 71 -0.02 27.45 -1.19
C GLN A 71 0.97 26.59 -0.38
N LEU A 72 1.66 27.19 0.58
CA LEU A 72 2.44 26.45 1.57
C LEU A 72 1.51 25.77 2.58
N LEU A 73 1.62 24.47 2.72
CA LEU A 73 0.83 23.71 3.68
C LEU A 73 1.56 23.58 5.02
N GLY A 74 1.08 24.30 6.03
CA GLY A 74 1.66 24.33 7.37
C GLY A 74 2.85 25.29 7.49
N GLU A 75 3.74 25.04 8.44
CA GLU A 75 4.89 25.88 8.72
C GLU A 75 6.09 25.57 7.80
N PRO A 76 6.79 26.60 7.30
CA PRO A 76 8.01 26.40 6.53
C PRO A 76 9.04 25.53 7.28
N GLY A 77 9.58 24.56 6.60
CA GLY A 77 10.61 23.67 7.17
C GLY A 77 10.09 22.58 8.13
N LYS A 78 8.81 22.55 8.46
CA LYS A 78 8.18 21.55 9.37
C LYS A 78 7.46 20.43 8.64
N GLY A 79 7.53 20.35 7.34
CA GLY A 79 6.78 19.39 6.51
C GLY A 79 7.08 17.92 6.78
N TRP A 80 8.26 17.59 7.31
CA TRP A 80 8.60 16.20 7.64
C TRP A 80 7.69 15.62 8.73
N GLY A 81 7.44 16.37 9.81
CA GLY A 81 6.58 15.93 10.90
C GLY A 81 5.14 15.69 10.47
N ALA A 82 4.58 16.63 9.68
CA ALA A 82 3.24 16.50 9.13
C ALA A 82 3.11 15.29 8.18
N GLY A 83 4.12 15.08 7.32
CA GLY A 83 4.17 13.92 6.41
C GLY A 83 4.25 12.58 7.12
N THR A 84 5.01 12.50 8.22
CA THR A 84 5.09 11.27 9.03
C THR A 84 3.76 10.93 9.68
N SER A 85 3.02 11.90 10.20
CA SER A 85 1.67 11.69 10.76
C SER A 85 0.69 11.13 9.74
N PHE A 86 0.70 11.69 8.53
CA PHE A 86 -0.10 11.18 7.40
C PHE A 86 0.27 9.73 7.04
N LEU A 87 1.57 9.41 7.00
CA LEU A 87 2.05 8.06 6.66
C LEU A 87 1.59 6.97 7.64
N TYR A 88 1.38 7.29 8.93
CA TYR A 88 0.85 6.29 9.87
C TYR A 88 -0.59 5.92 9.55
N SER A 89 -1.43 6.92 9.28
CA SER A 89 -2.82 6.70 8.87
C SER A 89 -2.90 5.92 7.56
N SER A 90 -2.12 6.30 6.57
CA SER A 90 -2.04 5.66 5.27
C SER A 90 -1.59 4.19 5.37
N ARG A 91 -0.60 3.86 6.21
CA ARG A 91 -0.16 2.48 6.45
C ARG A 91 -1.25 1.62 7.06
N LEU A 92 -2.06 2.16 7.99
CA LEU A 92 -3.21 1.45 8.54
C LEU A 92 -4.29 1.21 7.49
N GLN A 93 -4.59 2.20 6.65
CA GLN A 93 -5.56 2.05 5.56
C GLN A 93 -5.15 0.94 4.57
N ILE A 94 -3.87 0.91 4.18
CA ILE A 94 -3.35 -0.15 3.29
C ILE A 94 -3.44 -1.52 3.97
N SER A 95 -3.12 -1.59 5.25
CA SER A 95 -3.22 -2.83 6.03
C SER A 95 -4.67 -3.33 6.10
N ALA A 96 -5.63 -2.44 6.37
CA ALA A 96 -7.06 -2.75 6.38
C ALA A 96 -7.56 -3.21 4.99
N ARG A 97 -7.11 -2.54 3.91
CA ARG A 97 -7.41 -2.96 2.53
C ARG A 97 -6.87 -4.37 2.26
N ALA A 98 -5.66 -4.68 2.71
CA ALA A 98 -5.07 -6.01 2.57
C ALA A 98 -5.89 -7.09 3.30
N LEU A 99 -6.42 -6.80 4.50
CA LEU A 99 -7.34 -7.70 5.23
C LEU A 99 -8.61 -7.98 4.42
N GLY A 100 -9.28 -6.94 3.90
CA GLY A 100 -10.52 -7.10 3.13
C GLY A 100 -10.32 -7.93 1.86
N ILE A 101 -9.21 -7.73 1.14
CA ILE A 101 -8.90 -8.51 -0.06
C ILE A 101 -8.62 -9.98 0.33
N ALA A 102 -7.83 -10.21 1.39
CA ALA A 102 -7.51 -11.56 1.85
C ALA A 102 -8.76 -12.31 2.32
N ASP A 103 -9.65 -11.65 3.07
CA ASP A 103 -10.94 -12.20 3.52
C ASP A 103 -11.76 -12.68 2.33
N ARG A 104 -11.95 -11.79 1.34
CA ARG A 104 -12.72 -12.11 0.14
C ARG A 104 -12.11 -13.26 -0.68
N CYS A 105 -10.80 -13.27 -0.87
CA CYS A 105 -10.11 -14.33 -1.61
C CYS A 105 -10.20 -15.67 -0.88
N LEU A 106 -10.12 -15.67 0.44
CA LEU A 106 -10.26 -16.88 1.25
C LEU A 106 -11.69 -17.44 1.18
N GLU A 107 -12.72 -16.60 1.27
CA GLU A 107 -14.12 -17.00 1.06
C GLU A 107 -14.31 -17.69 -0.29
N LEU A 108 -13.85 -17.06 -1.37
CA LEU A 108 -13.95 -17.62 -2.72
C LEU A 108 -13.23 -18.96 -2.84
N ALA A 109 -12.04 -19.09 -2.24
CA ALA A 109 -11.28 -20.33 -2.24
C ALA A 109 -12.01 -21.47 -1.50
N ILE A 110 -12.63 -21.16 -0.36
CA ILE A 110 -13.42 -22.12 0.42
C ILE A 110 -14.63 -22.60 -0.38
N ASP A 111 -15.40 -21.67 -0.96
CA ASP A 111 -16.61 -21.99 -1.71
C ASP A 111 -16.29 -22.81 -2.96
N TYR A 112 -15.25 -22.42 -3.70
CA TYR A 112 -14.79 -23.19 -4.86
C TYR A 112 -14.34 -24.59 -4.48
N ALA A 113 -13.56 -24.74 -3.41
CA ALA A 113 -13.07 -26.02 -2.96
C ALA A 113 -14.20 -27.00 -2.55
N LYS A 114 -15.30 -26.48 -2.01
CA LYS A 114 -16.49 -27.27 -1.66
C LYS A 114 -17.27 -27.72 -2.89
N GLN A 115 -17.36 -26.88 -3.92
CA GLN A 115 -18.17 -27.14 -5.13
C GLN A 115 -17.42 -27.93 -6.19
N ARG A 116 -16.14 -27.63 -6.41
CA ARG A 116 -15.32 -28.25 -7.45
C ARG A 116 -15.02 -29.71 -7.11
N GLN A 117 -15.31 -30.58 -8.05
CA GLN A 117 -14.99 -32.01 -7.93
C GLN A 117 -13.78 -32.39 -8.80
N THR A 118 -12.90 -33.20 -8.24
CA THR A 118 -11.75 -33.81 -8.93
C THR A 118 -11.61 -35.26 -8.51
N PHE A 119 -11.43 -36.17 -9.47
CA PHE A 119 -11.32 -37.61 -9.21
C PHE A 119 -12.47 -38.15 -8.32
N GLY A 120 -13.69 -37.71 -8.61
CA GLY A 120 -14.90 -38.20 -7.95
C GLY A 120 -15.16 -37.69 -6.52
N LYS A 121 -14.40 -36.69 -6.04
CA LYS A 121 -14.57 -36.10 -4.69
C LYS A 121 -14.43 -34.58 -4.73
N PRO A 122 -15.06 -33.84 -3.81
CA PRO A 122 -14.85 -32.40 -3.67
C PRO A 122 -13.37 -32.08 -3.48
N LEU A 123 -12.92 -30.97 -4.05
CA LEU A 123 -11.56 -30.50 -3.92
C LEU A 123 -11.18 -30.26 -2.45
N ALA A 124 -12.12 -29.82 -1.62
CA ALA A 124 -11.98 -29.65 -0.16
C ALA A 124 -11.59 -30.95 0.59
N SER A 125 -11.77 -32.13 -0.01
CA SER A 125 -11.33 -33.40 0.59
C SER A 125 -9.83 -33.65 0.47
N ARG A 126 -9.09 -32.80 -0.28
CA ARG A 126 -7.64 -32.93 -0.47
C ARG A 126 -6.89 -32.22 0.64
N GLN A 127 -6.00 -32.93 1.32
CA GLN A 127 -5.23 -32.41 2.45
C GLN A 127 -4.42 -31.15 2.09
N ALA A 128 -3.80 -31.11 0.91
CA ALA A 128 -3.05 -29.92 0.46
C ALA A 128 -3.94 -28.66 0.37
N ILE A 129 -5.20 -28.82 -0.07
CA ILE A 129 -6.17 -27.71 -0.13
C ILE A 129 -6.58 -27.28 1.27
N GLN A 130 -6.81 -28.25 2.16
CA GLN A 130 -7.14 -27.97 3.57
C GLN A 130 -6.03 -27.18 4.26
N TRP A 131 -4.77 -27.51 4.00
CA TRP A 131 -3.62 -26.77 4.54
C TRP A 131 -3.55 -25.34 3.99
N MET A 132 -3.73 -25.16 2.69
CA MET A 132 -3.75 -23.81 2.09
C MET A 132 -4.82 -22.93 2.72
N ILE A 133 -6.03 -23.46 2.96
CA ILE A 133 -7.13 -22.76 3.60
C ILE A 133 -6.82 -22.46 5.07
N ALA A 134 -6.32 -23.44 5.83
CA ALA A 134 -5.99 -23.30 7.24
C ALA A 134 -4.88 -22.26 7.46
N GLU A 135 -3.79 -22.34 6.71
CA GLU A 135 -2.69 -21.37 6.78
C GLU A 135 -3.15 -19.96 6.38
N SER A 136 -4.03 -19.82 5.38
CA SER A 136 -4.58 -18.53 4.98
C SER A 136 -5.43 -17.93 6.10
N SER A 137 -6.22 -18.74 6.79
CA SER A 137 -7.04 -18.31 7.93
C SER A 137 -6.17 -17.88 9.12
N ILE A 138 -5.10 -18.63 9.44
CA ILE A 138 -4.15 -18.29 10.51
C ILE A 138 -3.45 -16.96 10.20
N ASP A 139 -2.89 -16.83 9.00
CA ASP A 139 -2.21 -15.65 8.52
C ASP A 139 -3.12 -14.41 8.59
N LEU A 140 -4.36 -14.52 8.12
CA LEU A 140 -5.35 -13.45 8.12
C LEU A 140 -5.76 -13.05 9.54
N HIS A 141 -5.97 -14.02 10.43
CA HIS A 141 -6.30 -13.76 11.82
C HIS A 141 -5.18 -12.99 12.54
N ALA A 142 -3.94 -13.41 12.38
CA ALA A 142 -2.78 -12.73 12.95
C ALA A 142 -2.66 -11.29 12.41
N ALA A 143 -2.80 -11.08 11.10
CA ALA A 143 -2.79 -9.76 10.51
C ALA A 143 -3.89 -8.86 11.05
N ARG A 144 -5.12 -9.39 11.21
CA ARG A 144 -6.26 -8.66 11.74
C ARG A 144 -6.01 -8.15 13.16
N LEU A 145 -5.46 -8.98 14.03
CA LEU A 145 -5.10 -8.58 15.39
C LEU A 145 -4.06 -7.47 15.41
N MET A 146 -3.01 -7.57 14.60
CA MET A 146 -1.97 -6.54 14.49
C MET A 146 -2.52 -5.21 13.99
N VAL A 147 -3.40 -5.23 12.98
CA VAL A 147 -3.99 -4.01 12.41
C VAL A 147 -4.93 -3.35 13.42
N TYR A 148 -5.76 -4.13 14.10
CA TYR A 148 -6.70 -3.60 15.10
C TYR A 148 -5.98 -3.07 16.34
N GLU A 149 -4.94 -3.74 16.81
CA GLU A 149 -4.10 -3.23 17.90
C GLU A 149 -3.49 -1.87 17.52
N ALA A 150 -2.85 -1.78 16.35
CA ALA A 150 -2.24 -0.54 15.90
C ALA A 150 -3.27 0.60 15.73
N ALA A 151 -4.47 0.30 15.22
CA ALA A 151 -5.55 1.25 15.07
C ALA A 151 -6.10 1.73 16.43
N SER A 152 -6.31 0.81 17.37
CA SER A 152 -6.79 1.13 18.74
C SER A 152 -5.80 2.02 19.48
N ARG A 153 -4.52 1.72 19.43
CA ARG A 153 -3.47 2.55 20.02
C ARG A 153 -3.41 3.94 19.39
N ALA A 154 -3.52 4.03 18.06
CA ALA A 154 -3.55 5.31 17.34
C ALA A 154 -4.76 6.15 17.77
N GLN A 155 -5.94 5.54 17.94
CA GLN A 155 -7.15 6.20 18.41
C GLN A 155 -6.99 6.76 19.82
N ASN A 156 -6.22 6.09 20.68
CA ASN A 156 -5.89 6.55 22.03
C ASN A 156 -4.79 7.63 22.07
N GLY A 157 -4.29 8.08 20.94
CA GLY A 157 -3.23 9.09 20.85
C GLY A 157 -1.83 8.56 21.17
N GLU A 158 -1.65 7.25 21.19
CA GLU A 158 -0.34 6.65 21.45
C GLU A 158 0.61 6.80 20.24
N HIS A 159 1.90 6.73 20.52
CA HIS A 159 2.93 6.69 19.46
C HIS A 159 2.97 5.31 18.82
N VAL A 160 2.55 5.20 17.55
CA VAL A 160 2.30 3.92 16.87
C VAL A 160 3.20 3.65 15.67
N ILE A 161 4.38 4.25 15.63
CA ILE A 161 5.32 4.08 14.51
C ILE A 161 5.65 2.61 14.27
N GLN A 162 6.04 1.91 15.33
CA GLN A 162 6.42 0.51 15.28
C GLN A 162 5.23 -0.38 14.91
N GLN A 163 4.10 -0.20 15.60
CA GLN A 163 2.89 -1.01 15.41
C GLN A 163 2.35 -0.88 13.99
N THR A 164 2.28 0.34 13.45
CA THR A 164 1.84 0.55 12.06
C THR A 164 2.81 -0.02 11.04
N ALA A 165 4.11 0.03 11.30
CA ALA A 165 5.12 -0.59 10.43
C ALA A 165 5.05 -2.12 10.46
N MET A 166 4.84 -2.73 11.64
CA MET A 166 4.62 -4.18 11.80
C MET A 166 3.34 -4.62 11.09
N ALA A 167 2.22 -3.94 11.35
CA ALA A 167 0.93 -4.24 10.75
C ALA A 167 0.98 -4.15 9.22
N LYS A 168 1.57 -3.08 8.68
CA LYS A 168 1.72 -2.89 7.23
C LYS A 168 2.58 -3.98 6.61
N THR A 169 3.71 -4.29 7.18
CA THR A 169 4.62 -5.32 6.65
C THR A 169 3.93 -6.67 6.63
N PHE A 170 3.38 -7.09 7.76
CA PHE A 170 2.75 -8.40 7.88
C PHE A 170 1.50 -8.53 6.99
N ALA A 171 0.59 -7.55 7.03
CA ALA A 171 -0.66 -7.60 6.26
C ALA A 171 -0.42 -7.61 4.74
N THR A 172 0.54 -6.82 4.24
CA THR A 172 0.81 -6.75 2.81
C THR A 172 1.58 -7.98 2.28
N GLU A 173 2.37 -8.64 3.09
CA GLU A 173 2.98 -9.93 2.74
C GLU A 173 1.97 -11.07 2.86
N MET A 174 1.15 -11.07 3.90
CA MET A 174 0.07 -12.02 4.12
C MET A 174 -0.92 -12.06 2.96
N VAL A 175 -1.44 -10.92 2.53
CA VAL A 175 -2.43 -10.87 1.44
C VAL A 175 -1.88 -11.46 0.15
N GLY A 176 -0.59 -11.25 -0.14
CA GLY A 176 0.06 -11.87 -1.30
C GLY A 176 0.03 -13.40 -1.23
N ARG A 177 0.31 -13.99 -0.05
CA ARG A 177 0.24 -15.44 0.15
C ARG A 177 -1.18 -15.98 0.06
N VAL A 178 -2.16 -15.29 0.65
CA VAL A 178 -3.57 -15.72 0.62
C VAL A 178 -4.13 -15.69 -0.79
N VAL A 179 -3.88 -14.62 -1.53
CA VAL A 179 -4.35 -14.50 -2.92
C VAL A 179 -3.69 -15.55 -3.82
N ASP A 180 -2.37 -15.79 -3.66
CA ASP A 180 -1.65 -16.82 -4.41
C ASP A 180 -2.25 -18.21 -4.19
N ARG A 181 -2.52 -18.58 -2.92
CA ARG A 181 -3.19 -19.83 -2.59
C ARG A 181 -4.61 -19.90 -3.15
N ALA A 182 -5.36 -18.80 -3.13
CA ALA A 182 -6.72 -18.75 -3.70
C ALA A 182 -6.71 -18.97 -5.21
N VAL A 183 -5.79 -18.34 -5.94
CA VAL A 183 -5.57 -18.58 -7.38
C VAL A 183 -5.20 -20.03 -7.63
N GLN A 184 -4.28 -20.60 -6.84
CA GLN A 184 -3.86 -21.99 -6.97
C GLN A 184 -5.02 -22.97 -6.76
N ILE A 185 -5.90 -22.74 -5.77
CA ILE A 185 -7.09 -23.55 -5.50
C ILE A 185 -8.07 -23.53 -6.68
N HIS A 186 -8.24 -22.38 -7.34
CA HIS A 186 -9.11 -22.23 -8.50
C HIS A 186 -8.49 -22.79 -9.80
N GLY A 187 -7.18 -23.02 -9.84
CA GLY A 187 -6.48 -23.47 -11.05
C GLY A 187 -6.63 -22.45 -12.18
N ALA A 188 -6.89 -22.91 -13.41
CA ALA A 188 -7.04 -22.05 -14.58
C ALA A 188 -8.12 -20.96 -14.41
N ALA A 189 -9.21 -21.27 -13.73
CA ALA A 189 -10.26 -20.28 -13.44
C ALA A 189 -9.74 -19.10 -12.60
N GLY A 190 -8.79 -19.32 -11.71
CA GLY A 190 -8.17 -18.26 -10.90
C GLY A 190 -7.27 -17.29 -11.70
N LEU A 191 -6.88 -17.67 -12.92
CA LEU A 191 -6.07 -16.85 -13.83
C LEU A 191 -6.93 -16.11 -14.87
N SER A 192 -8.23 -16.42 -14.93
CA SER A 192 -9.16 -15.79 -15.88
C SER A 192 -9.65 -14.44 -15.34
N ASP A 193 -9.86 -13.50 -16.23
CA ASP A 193 -10.48 -12.20 -15.94
C ASP A 193 -12.00 -12.32 -15.61
N GLU A 194 -12.58 -13.50 -15.80
CA GLU A 194 -13.93 -13.83 -15.34
C GLU A 194 -14.04 -13.90 -13.81
N THR A 195 -12.89 -14.00 -13.10
CA THR A 195 -12.85 -14.01 -11.64
C THR A 195 -12.09 -12.79 -11.11
N ILE A 196 -12.50 -12.32 -9.91
CA ILE A 196 -11.81 -11.22 -9.24
C ILE A 196 -10.38 -11.59 -8.79
N LEU A 197 -10.04 -12.88 -8.75
CA LEU A 197 -8.77 -13.38 -8.19
C LEU A 197 -7.56 -12.93 -9.00
N GLU A 198 -7.65 -12.97 -10.33
CA GLU A 198 -6.61 -12.48 -11.24
C GLU A 198 -6.30 -11.01 -10.95
N ARG A 199 -7.33 -10.19 -10.84
CA ARG A 199 -7.19 -8.78 -10.51
C ARG A 199 -6.61 -8.58 -9.12
N CYS A 200 -7.10 -9.31 -8.11
CA CYS A 200 -6.55 -9.26 -6.76
C CYS A 200 -5.07 -9.61 -6.74
N TYR A 201 -4.62 -10.62 -7.52
CA TYR A 201 -3.23 -11.02 -7.62
C TYR A 201 -2.32 -9.88 -8.08
N ARG A 202 -2.76 -9.12 -9.08
CA ARG A 202 -2.03 -7.94 -9.56
C ARG A 202 -2.10 -6.77 -8.58
N ASP A 203 -3.27 -6.52 -7.99
CA ASP A 203 -3.52 -5.37 -7.12
C ASP A 203 -2.77 -5.44 -5.78
N VAL A 204 -2.56 -6.63 -5.22
CA VAL A 204 -1.88 -6.76 -3.93
C VAL A 204 -0.35 -6.66 -4.04
N ARG A 205 0.22 -6.91 -5.22
CA ARG A 205 1.68 -6.94 -5.38
C ARG A 205 2.37 -5.60 -5.06
N PRO A 206 1.84 -4.44 -5.47
CA PRO A 206 2.42 -3.14 -5.15
C PRO A 206 2.32 -2.75 -3.67
N MET A 207 1.39 -3.33 -2.89
CA MET A 207 1.17 -2.97 -1.49
C MET A 207 2.42 -3.13 -0.62
N ARG A 208 3.34 -4.03 -0.98
CA ARG A 208 4.63 -4.20 -0.31
C ARG A 208 5.65 -3.11 -0.64
N ILE A 209 5.36 -2.27 -1.64
CA ILE A 209 6.31 -1.29 -2.20
C ILE A 209 5.93 0.13 -1.80
N TYR A 210 4.70 0.54 -2.06
CA TYR A 210 4.26 1.91 -1.77
C TYR A 210 4.01 2.14 -0.28
N GLU A 211 3.91 3.41 0.13
CA GLU A 211 3.78 3.86 1.53
C GLU A 211 4.91 3.34 2.46
N GLY A 212 6.06 3.17 1.87
CA GLY A 212 7.25 2.58 2.49
C GLY A 212 7.37 1.09 2.20
N SER A 213 8.45 0.72 1.53
CA SER A 213 8.70 -0.68 1.18
C SER A 213 8.79 -1.57 2.43
N ALA A 214 8.59 -2.87 2.25
CA ALA A 214 8.70 -3.85 3.33
C ALA A 214 10.09 -3.80 4.01
N GLU A 215 11.14 -3.49 3.27
CA GLU A 215 12.51 -3.31 3.77
C GLU A 215 12.63 -2.03 4.61
N ALA A 216 12.05 -0.92 4.13
CA ALA A 216 12.03 0.34 4.88
C ALA A 216 11.25 0.19 6.19
N MET A 217 10.13 -0.54 6.18
CA MET A 217 9.35 -0.80 7.40
C MET A 217 10.15 -1.63 8.41
N ARG A 218 10.89 -2.65 7.97
CA ARG A 218 11.78 -3.44 8.84
C ARG A 218 12.85 -2.56 9.48
N SER A 219 13.41 -1.61 8.73
CA SER A 219 14.35 -0.62 9.29
C SER A 219 13.70 0.28 10.34
N VAL A 220 12.45 0.72 10.11
CA VAL A 220 11.68 1.51 11.09
C VAL A 220 11.49 0.72 12.38
N ILE A 221 11.08 -0.55 12.29
CA ILE A 221 10.86 -1.44 13.44
C ILE A 221 12.16 -1.64 14.21
N ALA A 222 13.25 -1.99 13.51
CA ALA A 222 14.54 -2.24 14.14
C ALA A 222 15.11 -0.99 14.83
N ASN A 223 15.02 0.16 14.18
CA ASN A 223 15.50 1.43 14.75
C ASN A 223 14.72 1.85 16.00
N ASP A 224 13.44 1.49 16.10
CA ASP A 224 12.63 1.79 17.27
C ASP A 224 12.99 0.86 18.45
N LEU A 225 13.27 -0.41 18.17
CA LEU A 225 13.68 -1.40 19.18
C LEU A 225 15.12 -1.19 19.70
N LEU A 226 15.98 -0.55 18.92
CA LEU A 226 17.38 -0.34 19.23
C LEU A 226 17.68 1.03 19.87
N ARG A 227 16.67 1.85 20.13
CA ARG A 227 16.76 3.11 20.86
C ARG A 227 16.80 2.89 22.37
#